data_e7976483111bae912368928c0a7843d9
#
_entry.id   e7976483111bae912368928c0a7843d9
#
_cell.length_a   1.000
_cell.length_b   1.000
_cell.length_c   1.000
_cell.angle_alpha   90.00
_cell.angle_beta   90.00
_cell.angle_gamma   90.00
#
_symmetry.space_group_name_H-M   'P 1'
#
loop_
_entity.id
_entity.type
_entity.pdbx_description
1 polymer ?
#
loop_
_entity_poly.entity_id
_entity_poly.type
_entity_poly.pdbx_seq_one_letter_code
_entity_poly.pdbx_strand_id
1 'polypeptide(L)'
;MEVMQPFVEEGREIICFSISDSMSTSGNVMRLAAEELEASDKVTVINSANLSTGIGLQVIQAAILASEGKTAAEITTAIEAIRPKVRASFVVDTLTYLHRGGRCSAVAALAGGMLKLHPRIVVVDGAMDASKKYRGKLSSVILSYTRDMEEDLKNAVPDRVFITHSGCDREIVEAVRSYLERL
;
A
#
# COMPACT_ATOMS: atom_id res chain seq x y z
N MET A 1 19.27 -9.56 6.45
CA MET A 1 20.08 -10.79 6.39
C MET A 1 19.52 -11.86 7.30
N GLU A 2 19.46 -11.67 8.61
CA GLU A 2 19.00 -12.67 9.59
C GLU A 2 17.68 -13.39 9.23
N VAL A 3 16.72 -12.67 8.62
CA VAL A 3 15.43 -13.23 8.22
C VAL A 3 15.52 -14.07 6.95
N MET A 4 16.40 -13.74 6.01
CA MET A 4 16.54 -14.46 4.73
C MET A 4 17.44 -15.68 4.85
N GLN A 5 18.50 -15.57 5.64
CA GLN A 5 19.58 -16.57 5.75
C GLN A 5 19.07 -18.00 5.96
N PRO A 6 18.16 -18.30 6.91
CA PRO A 6 17.69 -19.67 7.11
C PRO A 6 17.04 -20.29 5.87
N PHE A 7 16.28 -19.49 5.13
CA PHE A 7 15.59 -19.96 3.91
C PHE A 7 16.56 -20.15 2.74
N VAL A 8 17.60 -19.30 2.65
CA VAL A 8 18.67 -19.45 1.65
C VAL A 8 19.45 -20.73 1.91
N GLU A 9 19.79 -21.01 3.18
CA GLU A 9 20.50 -22.25 3.59
C GLU A 9 19.66 -23.50 3.32
N GLU A 10 18.33 -23.42 3.44
CA GLU A 10 17.41 -24.49 3.05
C GLU A 10 17.26 -24.64 1.51
N GLY A 11 17.89 -23.77 0.72
CA GLY A 11 17.82 -23.80 -0.74
C GLY A 11 16.49 -23.28 -1.31
N ARG A 12 15.72 -22.52 -0.54
CA ARG A 12 14.41 -22.01 -0.94
C ARG A 12 14.52 -20.71 -1.74
N GLU A 13 13.62 -20.55 -2.70
CA GLU A 13 13.39 -19.26 -3.35
C GLU A 13 12.60 -18.32 -2.42
N ILE A 14 12.97 -17.04 -2.41
CA ILE A 14 12.38 -16.02 -1.55
C ILE A 14 11.84 -14.89 -2.42
N ILE A 15 10.59 -14.50 -2.21
CA ILE A 15 10.02 -13.29 -2.79
C ILE A 15 9.82 -12.26 -1.68
N CYS A 16 10.50 -11.13 -1.80
CA CYS A 16 10.40 -10.01 -0.89
C CYS A 16 9.59 -8.88 -1.54
N PHE A 17 8.72 -8.24 -0.78
CA PHE A 17 8.00 -7.06 -1.22
C PHE A 17 8.52 -5.81 -0.51
N SER A 18 8.87 -4.79 -1.27
CA SER A 18 9.21 -3.49 -0.71
C SER A 18 8.06 -2.49 -0.87
N ILE A 19 8.02 -1.51 0.02
CA ILE A 19 7.33 -0.26 -0.24
C ILE A 19 7.91 0.37 -1.52
N SER A 20 7.14 1.21 -2.20
CA SER A 20 7.58 1.86 -3.43
C SER A 20 9.00 2.45 -3.33
N ASP A 21 9.81 2.19 -4.33
CA ASP A 21 11.19 2.69 -4.42
C ASP A 21 11.24 4.24 -4.50
N SER A 22 10.15 4.90 -4.92
CA SER A 22 10.04 6.37 -4.86
C SER A 22 9.76 6.92 -3.46
N MET A 23 9.35 6.06 -2.51
CA MET A 23 9.04 6.45 -1.12
C MET A 23 10.14 6.03 -0.14
N SER A 24 10.92 4.98 -0.44
CA SER A 24 11.89 4.40 0.49
C SER A 24 12.98 3.64 -0.25
N THR A 25 14.16 3.57 0.36
CA THR A 25 15.30 2.76 -0.11
C THR A 25 15.25 1.31 0.39
N SER A 26 14.16 0.88 1.06
CA SER A 26 14.07 -0.46 1.66
C SER A 26 14.21 -1.59 0.62
N GLY A 27 13.72 -1.42 -0.61
CA GLY A 27 13.94 -2.37 -1.69
C GLY A 27 15.43 -2.56 -2.01
N ASN A 28 16.20 -1.47 -2.07
CA ASN A 28 17.65 -1.54 -2.28
C ASN A 28 18.37 -2.25 -1.12
N VAL A 29 17.96 -1.99 0.12
CA VAL A 29 18.53 -2.68 1.29
C VAL A 29 18.27 -4.20 1.22
N MET A 30 17.08 -4.62 0.77
CA MET A 30 16.77 -6.05 0.57
C MET A 30 17.64 -6.68 -0.52
N ARG A 31 17.88 -5.97 -1.64
CA ARG A 31 18.76 -6.46 -2.73
C ARG A 31 20.20 -6.59 -2.25
N LEU A 32 20.72 -5.58 -1.55
CA LEU A 32 22.06 -5.64 -0.96
C LEU A 32 22.21 -6.78 0.04
N ALA A 33 21.17 -7.04 0.85
CA ALA A 33 21.17 -8.19 1.77
C ALA A 33 21.21 -9.54 1.05
N ALA A 34 20.55 -9.65 -0.12
CA ALA A 34 20.60 -10.85 -0.94
C ALA A 34 21.97 -11.03 -1.60
N GLU A 35 22.58 -9.94 -2.05
CA GLU A 35 23.96 -9.96 -2.58
C GLU A 35 24.99 -10.39 -1.53
N GLU A 36 24.88 -9.86 -0.31
CA GLU A 36 25.80 -10.20 0.79
C GLU A 36 25.64 -11.67 1.26
N LEU A 37 24.45 -12.25 1.07
CA LEU A 37 24.19 -13.68 1.29
C LEU A 37 24.58 -14.57 0.10
N GLU A 38 25.16 -14.01 -0.97
CA GLU A 38 25.45 -14.71 -2.22
C GLU A 38 24.22 -15.46 -2.79
N ALA A 39 23.02 -14.88 -2.61
CA ALA A 39 21.73 -15.50 -2.92
C ALA A 39 20.86 -14.66 -3.90
N SER A 40 21.49 -13.81 -4.72
CA SER A 40 20.77 -12.96 -5.68
C SER A 40 19.98 -13.76 -6.73
N ASP A 41 20.35 -15.01 -6.97
CA ASP A 41 19.63 -15.94 -7.84
C ASP A 41 18.40 -16.58 -7.18
N LYS A 42 18.32 -16.55 -5.85
CA LYS A 42 17.23 -17.14 -5.05
C LYS A 42 16.29 -16.11 -4.45
N VAL A 43 16.71 -14.84 -4.36
CA VAL A 43 15.94 -13.77 -3.72
C VAL A 43 15.42 -12.78 -4.75
N THR A 44 14.14 -12.77 -4.97
CA THR A 44 13.47 -11.77 -5.81
C THR A 44 12.89 -10.65 -4.95
N VAL A 45 13.27 -9.40 -5.23
CA VAL A 45 12.73 -8.22 -4.54
C VAL A 45 11.79 -7.47 -5.48
N ILE A 46 10.49 -7.51 -5.17
CA ILE A 46 9.43 -6.84 -5.93
C ILE A 46 9.21 -5.45 -5.34
N ASN A 47 9.41 -4.42 -6.15
CA ASN A 47 8.91 -3.08 -5.87
C ASN A 47 7.39 -3.08 -6.02
N SER A 48 6.66 -2.94 -4.92
CA SER A 48 5.19 -2.94 -4.96
C SER A 48 4.59 -1.71 -5.66
N ALA A 49 5.37 -0.65 -5.86
CA ALA A 49 4.89 0.66 -6.27
C ALA A 49 3.73 1.16 -5.39
N ASN A 50 3.69 0.75 -4.14
CA ASN A 50 2.60 0.99 -3.21
C ASN A 50 3.11 1.11 -1.76
N LEU A 51 2.19 1.28 -0.82
CA LEU A 51 2.45 1.32 0.61
C LEU A 51 1.40 0.52 1.39
N SER A 52 1.67 0.23 2.67
CA SER A 52 0.74 -0.37 3.62
C SER A 52 0.01 -1.60 3.05
N THR A 53 -1.32 -1.66 3.16
CA THR A 53 -2.13 -2.77 2.67
C THR A 53 -2.18 -2.88 1.14
N GLY A 54 -1.78 -1.86 0.39
CA GLY A 54 -1.53 -1.99 -1.05
C GLY A 54 -0.37 -2.95 -1.37
N ILE A 55 0.64 -3.03 -0.48
CA ILE A 55 1.65 -4.09 -0.52
C ILE A 55 1.01 -5.42 -0.09
N GLY A 56 0.23 -5.40 1.00
CA GLY A 56 -0.45 -6.59 1.54
C GLY A 56 -1.32 -7.32 0.52
N LEU A 57 -2.04 -6.59 -0.34
CA LEU A 57 -2.82 -7.18 -1.43
C LEU A 57 -1.95 -7.98 -2.41
N GLN A 58 -0.77 -7.47 -2.75
CA GLN A 58 0.18 -8.15 -3.63
C GLN A 58 0.79 -9.37 -2.94
N VAL A 59 1.14 -9.25 -1.66
CA VAL A 59 1.68 -10.37 -0.85
C VAL A 59 0.67 -11.52 -0.76
N ILE A 60 -0.61 -11.22 -0.50
CA ILE A 60 -1.67 -12.24 -0.44
C ILE A 60 -1.79 -12.95 -1.80
N GLN A 61 -1.80 -12.21 -2.90
CA GLN A 61 -1.88 -12.83 -4.22
C GLN A 61 -0.66 -13.72 -4.52
N ALA A 62 0.53 -13.28 -4.14
CA ALA A 62 1.75 -14.08 -4.30
C ALA A 62 1.68 -15.36 -3.44
N ALA A 63 1.19 -15.27 -2.20
CA ALA A 63 1.03 -16.42 -1.33
C ALA A 63 0.02 -17.45 -1.87
N ILE A 64 -1.07 -16.99 -2.48
CA ILE A 64 -2.05 -17.85 -3.14
C ILE A 64 -1.38 -18.59 -4.31
N LEU A 65 -0.70 -17.87 -5.19
CA LEU A 65 0.00 -18.47 -6.33
C LEU A 65 1.08 -19.47 -5.88
N ALA A 66 1.81 -19.16 -4.81
CA ALA A 66 2.77 -20.08 -4.22
C ALA A 66 2.10 -21.36 -3.70
N SER A 67 0.94 -21.24 -3.06
CA SER A 67 0.16 -22.40 -2.59
C SER A 67 -0.39 -23.27 -3.74
N GLU A 68 -0.54 -22.68 -4.92
CA GLU A 68 -0.91 -23.38 -6.18
C GLU A 68 0.30 -24.03 -6.88
N GLY A 69 1.51 -23.92 -6.29
CA GLY A 69 2.73 -24.51 -6.83
C GLY A 69 3.41 -23.71 -7.93
N LYS A 70 3.09 -22.41 -8.07
CA LYS A 70 3.76 -21.52 -9.01
C LYS A 70 5.20 -21.24 -8.61
N THR A 71 6.08 -21.15 -9.58
CA THR A 71 7.49 -20.76 -9.38
C THR A 71 7.62 -19.27 -9.04
N ALA A 72 8.74 -18.87 -8.45
CA ALA A 72 9.01 -17.45 -8.13
C ALA A 72 8.94 -16.56 -9.39
N ALA A 73 9.38 -17.03 -10.55
CA ALA A 73 9.32 -16.31 -11.81
C ALA A 73 7.86 -16.10 -12.29
N GLU A 74 7.02 -17.14 -12.23
CA GLU A 74 5.59 -17.04 -12.58
C GLU A 74 4.85 -16.09 -11.63
N ILE A 75 5.14 -16.18 -10.32
CA ILE A 75 4.56 -15.29 -9.30
C ILE A 75 4.97 -13.85 -9.58
N THR A 76 6.25 -13.58 -9.81
CA THR A 76 6.75 -12.25 -10.12
C THR A 76 6.04 -11.65 -11.32
N THR A 77 5.94 -12.39 -12.42
CA THR A 77 5.23 -11.96 -13.63
C THR A 77 3.76 -11.63 -13.35
N ALA A 78 3.07 -12.48 -12.59
CA ALA A 78 1.67 -12.27 -12.22
C ALA A 78 1.50 -11.01 -11.33
N ILE A 79 2.39 -10.82 -10.36
CA ILE A 79 2.35 -9.65 -9.49
C ILE A 79 2.63 -8.35 -10.26
N GLU A 80 3.58 -8.35 -11.17
CA GLU A 80 3.85 -7.19 -12.04
C GLU A 80 2.65 -6.81 -12.91
N ALA A 81 1.89 -7.78 -13.38
CA ALA A 81 0.67 -7.56 -14.17
C ALA A 81 -0.48 -6.96 -13.33
N ILE A 82 -0.61 -7.30 -12.05
CA ILE A 82 -1.65 -6.75 -11.16
C ILE A 82 -1.23 -5.46 -10.46
N ARG A 83 0.06 -5.22 -10.28
CA ARG A 83 0.61 -4.05 -9.56
C ARG A 83 -0.04 -2.71 -9.96
N PRO A 84 -0.22 -2.37 -11.25
CA PRO A 84 -0.86 -1.12 -11.65
C PRO A 84 -2.36 -1.06 -11.36
N LYS A 85 -2.98 -2.19 -11.01
CA LYS A 85 -4.41 -2.29 -10.65
C LYS A 85 -4.65 -2.14 -9.15
N VAL A 86 -3.59 -2.27 -8.33
CA VAL A 86 -3.69 -2.14 -6.87
C VAL A 86 -3.76 -0.67 -6.51
N ARG A 87 -4.90 -0.24 -5.99
CA ARG A 87 -5.16 1.16 -5.61
C ARG A 87 -5.10 1.32 -4.11
N ALA A 88 -4.35 2.31 -3.65
CA ALA A 88 -4.32 2.74 -2.27
C ALA A 88 -4.62 4.24 -2.18
N SER A 89 -5.46 4.60 -1.24
CA SER A 89 -5.72 5.99 -0.90
C SER A 89 -6.11 6.11 0.57
N PHE A 90 -5.95 7.30 1.13
CA PHE A 90 -6.28 7.54 2.52
C PHE A 90 -6.55 9.04 2.78
N VAL A 91 -7.16 9.33 3.92
CA VAL A 91 -7.27 10.66 4.51
C VAL A 91 -6.65 10.65 5.89
N VAL A 92 -6.10 11.78 6.32
CA VAL A 92 -5.47 11.94 7.64
C VAL A 92 -6.11 13.08 8.41
N ASP A 93 -6.09 13.00 9.73
CA ASP A 93 -6.59 14.06 10.59
C ASP A 93 -5.71 15.32 10.49
N THR A 94 -4.39 15.14 10.45
CA THR A 94 -3.43 16.24 10.28
C THR A 94 -2.41 15.94 9.20
N LEU A 95 -2.06 16.96 8.43
CA LEU A 95 -1.02 16.90 7.40
C LEU A 95 0.40 17.06 7.96
N THR A 96 0.53 17.42 9.23
CA THR A 96 1.81 17.76 9.86
C THR A 96 2.86 16.66 9.70
N TYR A 97 2.49 15.42 9.99
CA TYR A 97 3.42 14.29 9.93
C TYR A 97 3.75 13.87 8.50
N LEU A 98 2.76 13.93 7.62
CA LEU A 98 2.96 13.63 6.20
C LEU A 98 3.87 14.66 5.53
N HIS A 99 3.68 15.94 5.88
CA HIS A 99 4.56 17.03 5.43
C HIS A 99 5.99 16.85 5.94
N ARG A 100 6.17 16.62 7.25
CA ARG A 100 7.48 16.37 7.86
C ARG A 100 8.18 15.14 7.27
N GLY A 101 7.42 14.13 6.90
CA GLY A 101 7.94 12.93 6.23
C GLY A 101 8.53 13.20 4.84
N GLY A 102 8.10 14.25 4.15
CA GLY A 102 8.67 14.67 2.86
C GLY A 102 8.39 13.72 1.68
N ARG A 103 7.49 12.72 1.83
CA ARG A 103 7.17 11.74 0.78
C ARG A 103 5.93 12.10 -0.04
N CYS A 104 5.30 13.24 0.25
CA CYS A 104 4.16 13.77 -0.50
C CYS A 104 4.35 15.27 -0.75
N SER A 105 4.92 15.64 -1.87
CA SER A 105 5.21 17.05 -2.22
C SER A 105 3.95 17.90 -2.34
N ALA A 106 2.84 17.33 -2.80
CA ALA A 106 1.55 18.00 -2.89
C ALA A 106 1.01 18.44 -1.52
N VAL A 107 1.39 17.77 -0.43
CA VAL A 107 1.00 18.15 0.94
C VAL A 107 1.78 19.38 1.42
N ALA A 108 3.01 19.57 0.97
CA ALA A 108 3.82 20.74 1.35
C ALA A 108 3.13 22.06 0.97
N ALA A 109 2.48 22.10 -0.18
CA ALA A 109 1.69 23.27 -0.63
C ALA A 109 0.41 23.48 0.20
N LEU A 110 -0.07 22.47 0.90
CA LEU A 110 -1.31 22.52 1.69
C LEU A 110 -1.07 22.76 3.19
N ALA A 111 0.16 22.53 3.67
CA ALA A 111 0.51 22.59 5.11
C ALA A 111 0.49 24.02 5.70
N GLY A 112 0.40 25.03 4.84
CA GLY A 112 0.58 26.44 5.24
C GLY A 112 -0.67 27.18 5.75
N GLY A 113 -1.82 26.54 6.02
CA GLY A 113 -2.82 27.38 6.61
C GLY A 113 -4.32 27.09 6.52
N MET A 114 -4.78 25.89 6.25
CA MET A 114 -6.22 25.61 6.29
C MET A 114 -6.62 24.66 7.42
N LEU A 115 -7.19 25.22 8.47
CA LEU A 115 -7.81 24.45 9.56
C LEU A 115 -8.90 23.52 9.00
N LYS A 116 -8.91 22.25 9.41
CA LYS A 116 -9.90 21.22 9.03
C LYS A 116 -9.93 20.88 7.53
N LEU A 117 -8.79 20.98 6.84
CA LEU A 117 -8.64 20.50 5.47
C LEU A 117 -8.04 19.08 5.49
N HIS A 118 -8.75 18.15 4.86
CA HIS A 118 -8.36 16.74 4.75
C HIS A 118 -8.27 16.35 3.27
N PRO A 119 -7.08 16.37 2.66
CA PRO A 119 -6.94 15.91 1.30
C PRO A 119 -7.02 14.36 1.24
N ARG A 120 -7.60 13.84 0.16
CA ARG A 120 -7.42 12.46 -0.24
C ARG A 120 -6.01 12.31 -0.80
N ILE A 121 -5.22 11.51 -0.14
CA ILE A 121 -3.92 11.09 -0.64
C ILE A 121 -4.14 9.81 -1.44
N VAL A 122 -3.57 9.75 -2.62
CA VAL A 122 -3.62 8.61 -3.53
C VAL A 122 -2.21 8.14 -3.83
N VAL A 123 -2.05 6.88 -4.18
CA VAL A 123 -0.80 6.35 -4.71
C VAL A 123 -0.95 6.23 -6.23
N VAL A 124 -0.13 6.96 -6.96
CA VAL A 124 -0.08 6.97 -8.42
C VAL A 124 1.37 6.76 -8.84
N ASP A 125 1.60 5.79 -9.69
CA ASP A 125 2.93 5.43 -10.20
C ASP A 125 4.00 5.29 -9.10
N GLY A 126 3.58 4.73 -7.97
CA GLY A 126 4.45 4.51 -6.82
C GLY A 126 4.70 5.73 -5.94
N ALA A 127 4.15 6.90 -6.24
CA ALA A 127 4.30 8.12 -5.45
C ALA A 127 2.97 8.53 -4.78
N MET A 128 3.07 9.23 -3.65
CA MET A 128 1.90 9.83 -3.01
C MET A 128 1.59 11.18 -3.63
N ASP A 129 0.32 11.39 -3.97
CA ASP A 129 -0.21 12.67 -4.46
C ASP A 129 -1.52 13.03 -3.76
N ALA A 130 -1.88 14.32 -3.77
CA ALA A 130 -3.13 14.83 -3.23
C ALA A 130 -4.15 15.03 -4.35
N SER A 131 -5.25 14.28 -4.34
CA SER A 131 -6.28 14.35 -5.38
C SER A 131 -7.42 15.30 -5.00
N LYS A 132 -8.34 14.90 -4.16
CA LYS A 132 -9.53 15.68 -3.74
C LYS A 132 -9.32 16.25 -2.34
N LYS A 133 -9.90 17.40 -2.07
CA LYS A 133 -9.84 18.08 -0.77
C LYS A 133 -11.22 18.04 -0.10
N TYR A 134 -11.24 17.59 1.15
CA TYR A 134 -12.44 17.61 2.00
C TYR A 134 -12.27 18.64 3.11
N ARG A 135 -13.36 19.17 3.59
CA ARG A 135 -13.38 20.12 4.72
C ARG A 135 -14.44 19.70 5.73
N GLY A 136 -14.13 19.79 7.01
CA GLY A 136 -15.06 19.53 8.09
C GLY A 136 -14.53 18.59 9.14
N LYS A 137 -15.43 17.95 9.91
CA LYS A 137 -15.06 16.93 10.89
C LYS A 137 -14.57 15.68 10.18
N LEU A 138 -13.53 15.04 10.71
CA LEU A 138 -12.91 13.84 10.11
C LEU A 138 -13.94 12.71 9.87
N SER A 139 -14.88 12.50 10.79
CA SER A 139 -15.96 11.51 10.65
C SER A 139 -16.78 11.70 9.37
N SER A 140 -17.23 12.94 9.12
CA SER A 140 -18.00 13.28 7.91
C SER A 140 -17.12 13.19 6.65
N VAL A 141 -15.86 13.58 6.76
CA VAL A 141 -14.89 13.50 5.67
C VAL A 141 -14.65 12.06 5.25
N ILE A 142 -14.43 11.15 6.19
CA ILE A 142 -14.20 9.73 5.90
C ILE A 142 -15.39 9.12 5.14
N LEU A 143 -16.62 9.39 5.57
CA LEU A 143 -17.81 8.88 4.88
C LEU A 143 -17.97 9.47 3.46
N SER A 144 -17.66 10.75 3.28
CA SER A 144 -17.68 11.39 1.95
C SER A 144 -16.59 10.82 1.04
N TYR A 145 -15.39 10.63 1.58
CA TYR A 145 -14.27 10.00 0.90
C TYR A 145 -14.61 8.56 0.48
N THR A 146 -15.26 7.77 1.34
CA THR A 146 -15.68 6.40 1.01
C THR A 146 -16.69 6.39 -0.13
N ARG A 147 -17.68 7.29 -0.11
CA ARG A 147 -18.67 7.42 -1.20
C ARG A 147 -18.03 7.80 -2.54
N ASP A 148 -17.04 8.68 -2.52
CA ASP A 148 -16.31 9.09 -3.74
C ASP A 148 -15.53 7.95 -4.40
N MET A 149 -15.32 6.83 -3.69
CA MET A 149 -14.66 5.63 -4.24
C MET A 149 -15.66 4.55 -4.67
N GLU A 150 -16.97 4.81 -4.59
CA GLU A 150 -18.01 3.80 -4.81
C GLU A 150 -17.87 3.08 -6.16
N GLU A 151 -17.61 3.84 -7.23
CA GLU A 151 -17.44 3.25 -8.56
C GLU A 151 -16.20 2.36 -8.65
N ASP A 152 -15.08 2.80 -8.09
CA ASP A 152 -13.85 2.01 -8.02
C ASP A 152 -14.06 0.74 -7.17
N LEU A 153 -14.81 0.85 -6.09
CA LEU A 153 -15.10 -0.26 -5.17
C LEU A 153 -16.03 -1.31 -5.79
N LYS A 154 -17.04 -0.89 -6.55
CA LYS A 154 -17.91 -1.80 -7.30
C LYS A 154 -17.17 -2.61 -8.36
N ASN A 155 -16.08 -2.08 -8.86
CA ASN A 155 -15.21 -2.74 -9.84
C ASN A 155 -14.01 -3.46 -9.21
N ALA A 156 -13.87 -3.41 -7.88
CA ALA A 156 -12.82 -4.12 -7.16
C ALA A 156 -13.07 -5.63 -7.12
N VAL A 157 -12.01 -6.40 -6.90
CA VAL A 157 -12.15 -7.83 -6.57
C VAL A 157 -12.84 -7.92 -5.20
N PRO A 158 -14.02 -8.59 -5.08
CA PRO A 158 -14.88 -8.46 -3.91
C PRO A 158 -14.24 -8.88 -2.58
N ASP A 159 -13.33 -9.84 -2.61
CA ASP A 159 -12.61 -10.35 -1.44
C ASP A 159 -11.24 -9.67 -1.24
N ARG A 160 -11.00 -8.54 -1.89
CA ARG A 160 -9.71 -7.84 -1.93
C ARG A 160 -9.83 -6.34 -1.59
N VAL A 161 -10.67 -6.02 -0.64
CA VAL A 161 -10.83 -4.64 -0.13
C VAL A 161 -10.38 -4.58 1.33
N PHE A 162 -9.47 -3.65 1.64
CA PHE A 162 -8.97 -3.42 2.99
C PHE A 162 -9.39 -2.06 3.54
N ILE A 163 -9.84 -2.05 4.79
CA ILE A 163 -10.00 -0.85 5.60
C ILE A 163 -8.84 -0.82 6.59
N THR A 164 -7.91 0.10 6.40
CA THR A 164 -6.75 0.27 7.29
C THR A 164 -6.89 1.59 8.04
N HIS A 165 -6.74 1.54 9.37
CA HIS A 165 -6.83 2.74 10.20
C HIS A 165 -5.84 2.71 11.36
N SER A 166 -5.53 3.90 11.89
CA SER A 166 -4.74 4.08 13.11
C SER A 166 -5.46 5.09 14.01
N GLY A 167 -5.97 4.61 15.15
CA GLY A 167 -6.66 5.46 16.13
C GLY A 167 -8.00 6.06 15.65
N CYS A 168 -8.62 5.52 14.60
CA CYS A 168 -9.94 5.96 14.16
C CYS A 168 -11.04 5.43 15.10
N ASP A 169 -12.05 6.25 15.38
CA ASP A 169 -13.18 5.85 16.19
C ASP A 169 -13.88 4.62 15.59
N ARG A 170 -14.17 3.65 16.42
CA ARG A 170 -14.77 2.38 16.01
C ARG A 170 -16.10 2.57 15.24
N GLU A 171 -16.92 3.51 15.67
CA GLU A 171 -18.20 3.83 15.01
C GLU A 171 -17.99 4.27 13.55
N ILE A 172 -16.94 5.03 13.26
CA ILE A 172 -16.61 5.48 11.92
C ILE A 172 -16.15 4.29 11.07
N VAL A 173 -15.30 3.42 11.63
CA VAL A 173 -14.80 2.22 10.93
C VAL A 173 -15.97 1.29 10.58
N GLU A 174 -16.89 1.04 11.54
CA GLU A 174 -18.09 0.21 11.31
C GLU A 174 -19.05 0.84 10.30
N ALA A 175 -19.19 2.17 10.29
CA ALA A 175 -20.01 2.85 9.29
C ALA A 175 -19.44 2.70 7.88
N VAL A 176 -18.11 2.80 7.72
CA VAL A 176 -17.43 2.54 6.45
C VAL A 176 -17.61 1.09 6.04
N ARG A 177 -17.34 0.15 6.94
CA ARG A 177 -17.50 -1.28 6.70
C ARG A 177 -18.91 -1.60 6.21
N SER A 178 -19.92 -1.17 6.97
CA SER A 178 -21.34 -1.40 6.62
C SER A 178 -21.74 -0.76 5.29
N TYR A 179 -21.08 0.34 4.89
CA TYR A 179 -21.31 0.93 3.58
C TYR A 179 -20.71 0.04 2.48
N LEU A 180 -19.48 -0.44 2.64
CA LEU A 180 -18.80 -1.29 1.67
C LEU A 180 -19.48 -2.65 1.48
N GLU A 181 -20.01 -3.23 2.56
CA GLU A 181 -20.74 -4.51 2.53
C GLU A 181 -22.08 -4.45 1.77
N ARG A 182 -22.55 -3.24 1.42
CA ARG A 182 -23.78 -3.02 0.63
C ARG A 182 -23.52 -2.74 -0.86
N LEU A 183 -22.27 -2.55 -1.26
CA LEU A 183 -21.90 -2.30 -2.64
C LEU A 183 -21.81 -3.59 -3.45
#